data_d39d5d831f0a7985499edded468a83c3
#
_entry.id   d39d5d831f0a7985499edded468a83c3
#
_cell.length_a   1.000
_cell.length_b   1.000
_cell.length_c   1.000
_cell.angle_alpha   90.00
_cell.angle_beta   90.00
_cell.angle_gamma   90.00
#
_symmetry.space_group_name_H-M   'P 1'
#
loop_
_entity.id
_entity.type
_entity.pdbx_description
1 polymer ?
#
loop_
_entity_poly.entity_id
_entity_poly.type
_entity_poly.pdbx_seq_one_letter_code
_entity_poly.pdbx_strand_id
1 'polypeptide(L)'
;MLKEKFDLTGKTALVTGSTRGIGKAIGDAFEEYGAKVFRHNTKVCDLADPKAIDAFFDQLEQEGRLPDILVCNASIQAKIPWTEFPLDEAQKEMQVNFFATLRMFQRCYPKMKAQKWGRLITVGSVNESRPHPDMCVYAATKSAQENLVRGLARQVAATGVTVNNIAPGVFNTDRNKECLADPVYGPKVTAAIPLHDYAEPEDAAGTALLLASDAGRYITGASIKVDGGLSLPG
;
A
#
# COMPACT_ATOMS: atom_id res chain seq x y z
N MET A 1 -10.21 26.10 -5.15
CA MET A 1 -11.44 25.24 -5.28
C MET A 1 -11.09 23.80 -4.92
N LEU A 2 -12.08 22.85 -4.81
CA LEU A 2 -11.79 21.47 -4.42
C LEU A 2 -10.81 20.77 -5.37
N LYS A 3 -10.91 21.00 -6.69
CA LYS A 3 -10.03 20.42 -7.69
C LYS A 3 -8.53 20.73 -7.41
N GLU A 4 -8.21 21.93 -6.97
CA GLU A 4 -6.83 22.33 -6.63
C GLU A 4 -6.27 21.58 -5.41
N LYS A 5 -7.17 21.03 -4.56
CA LYS A 5 -6.74 20.23 -3.41
C LYS A 5 -6.17 18.86 -3.79
N PHE A 6 -6.46 18.38 -4.99
CA PHE A 6 -5.92 17.14 -5.52
C PHE A 6 -4.63 17.33 -6.31
N ASP A 7 -4.20 18.58 -6.57
CA ASP A 7 -2.97 18.88 -7.30
C ASP A 7 -1.73 18.38 -6.55
N LEU A 8 -0.88 17.63 -7.26
CA LEU A 8 0.39 17.10 -6.78
C LEU A 8 1.59 17.72 -7.49
N THR A 9 1.37 18.84 -8.21
CA THR A 9 2.45 19.57 -8.93
C THR A 9 3.57 19.94 -7.95
N GLY A 10 4.81 19.63 -8.33
CA GLY A 10 5.99 19.86 -7.52
C GLY A 10 6.23 18.83 -6.41
N LYS A 11 5.38 17.80 -6.28
CA LYS A 11 5.59 16.69 -5.34
C LYS A 11 6.32 15.52 -6.00
N THR A 12 7.12 14.84 -5.21
CA THR A 12 7.76 13.58 -5.58
C THR A 12 7.10 12.42 -4.86
N ALA A 13 6.78 11.35 -5.58
CA ALA A 13 6.18 10.16 -5.02
C ALA A 13 7.02 8.91 -5.31
N LEU A 14 7.16 8.05 -4.33
CA LEU A 14 7.70 6.69 -4.48
C LEU A 14 6.56 5.70 -4.26
N VAL A 15 6.27 4.88 -5.27
CA VAL A 15 5.26 3.81 -5.18
C VAL A 15 5.94 2.48 -5.34
N THR A 16 5.94 1.64 -4.31
CA THR A 16 6.58 0.31 -4.39
C THR A 16 5.69 -0.69 -5.12
N GLY A 17 6.30 -1.58 -5.93
CA GLY A 17 5.56 -2.55 -6.74
C GLY A 17 4.68 -1.88 -7.80
N SER A 18 5.14 -0.80 -8.42
CA SER A 18 4.36 0.06 -9.31
C SER A 18 4.50 -0.24 -10.81
N THR A 19 4.98 -1.42 -11.17
CA THR A 19 5.09 -1.83 -12.58
C THR A 19 3.81 -2.45 -13.14
N ARG A 20 2.88 -2.84 -12.29
CA ARG A 20 1.59 -3.46 -12.63
C ARG A 20 0.55 -3.30 -11.53
N GLY A 21 -0.69 -3.68 -11.82
CA GLY A 21 -1.81 -3.73 -10.89
C GLY A 21 -2.04 -2.42 -10.14
N ILE A 22 -2.47 -2.51 -8.90
CA ILE A 22 -2.85 -1.36 -8.05
C ILE A 22 -1.72 -0.33 -7.95
N GLY A 23 -0.47 -0.77 -7.75
CA GLY A 23 0.67 0.14 -7.64
C GLY A 23 0.92 0.93 -8.93
N LYS A 24 0.69 0.32 -10.11
CA LYS A 24 0.77 1.03 -11.39
C LYS A 24 -0.34 2.07 -11.50
N ALA A 25 -1.59 1.70 -11.24
CA ALA A 25 -2.73 2.62 -11.31
C ALA A 25 -2.57 3.82 -10.36
N ILE A 26 -2.10 3.58 -9.14
CA ILE A 26 -1.79 4.67 -8.19
C ILE A 26 -0.71 5.61 -8.75
N GLY A 27 0.37 5.05 -9.28
CA GLY A 27 1.44 5.86 -9.85
C GLY A 27 0.99 6.65 -11.07
N ASP A 28 0.18 6.07 -11.97
CA ASP A 28 -0.37 6.74 -13.16
C ASP A 28 -1.27 7.91 -12.74
N ALA A 29 -2.15 7.70 -11.75
CA ALA A 29 -2.98 8.77 -11.22
C ALA A 29 -2.16 9.91 -10.59
N PHE A 30 -1.09 9.59 -9.87
CA PHE A 30 -0.24 10.64 -9.29
C PHE A 30 0.49 11.46 -10.37
N GLU A 31 0.94 10.82 -11.47
CA GLU A 31 1.52 11.52 -12.62
C GLU A 31 0.49 12.39 -13.33
N GLU A 32 -0.74 11.90 -13.52
CA GLU A 32 -1.85 12.67 -14.11
C GLU A 32 -2.15 13.95 -13.30
N TYR A 33 -2.00 13.87 -11.96
CA TYR A 33 -2.22 15.01 -11.07
C TYR A 33 -0.93 15.79 -10.75
N GLY A 34 0.14 15.62 -11.55
CA GLY A 34 1.32 16.50 -11.58
C GLY A 34 2.49 16.05 -10.71
N ALA A 35 2.43 14.90 -10.03
CA ALA A 35 3.57 14.40 -9.26
C ALA A 35 4.67 13.82 -10.15
N LYS A 36 5.92 13.95 -9.72
CA LYS A 36 7.03 13.15 -10.25
C LYS A 36 7.07 11.80 -9.54
N VAL A 37 6.76 10.71 -10.26
CA VAL A 37 6.67 9.37 -9.66
C VAL A 37 7.92 8.54 -9.91
N PHE A 38 8.51 8.01 -8.85
CA PHE A 38 9.56 6.99 -8.92
C PHE A 38 8.90 5.60 -8.87
N ARG A 39 9.04 4.87 -9.97
CA ARG A 39 8.52 3.51 -10.11
C ARG A 39 9.51 2.51 -9.52
N HIS A 40 9.02 1.64 -8.64
CA HIS A 40 9.84 0.67 -7.95
C HIS A 40 9.41 -0.76 -8.29
N ASN A 41 10.41 -1.64 -8.43
CA ASN A 41 10.28 -3.09 -8.50
C ASN A 41 11.52 -3.76 -7.88
N THR A 42 11.55 -5.10 -7.84
CA THR A 42 12.66 -5.85 -7.23
C THR A 42 14.02 -5.66 -7.91
N LYS A 43 14.07 -5.23 -9.18
CA LYS A 43 15.34 -4.90 -9.86
C LYS A 43 15.90 -3.55 -9.41
N VAL A 44 15.03 -2.64 -8.94
CA VAL A 44 15.43 -1.34 -8.40
C VAL A 44 15.91 -1.50 -6.96
N CYS A 45 15.13 -2.22 -6.14
CA CYS A 45 15.46 -2.52 -4.75
C CYS A 45 14.69 -3.77 -4.31
N ASP A 46 15.39 -4.78 -3.82
CA ASP A 46 14.74 -5.96 -3.24
C ASP A 46 14.33 -5.68 -1.78
N LEU A 47 13.04 -5.63 -1.52
CA LEU A 47 12.50 -5.38 -0.18
C LEU A 47 12.69 -6.56 0.78
N ALA A 48 13.09 -7.72 0.28
CA ALA A 48 13.50 -8.85 1.12
C ALA A 48 14.90 -8.65 1.74
N ASP A 49 15.71 -7.75 1.18
CA ASP A 49 17.04 -7.41 1.70
C ASP A 49 17.03 -6.04 2.40
N PRO A 50 17.14 -5.99 3.74
CA PRO A 50 17.23 -4.72 4.48
C PRO A 50 18.39 -3.83 4.04
N LYS A 51 19.53 -4.41 3.62
CA LYS A 51 20.69 -3.64 3.16
C LYS A 51 20.44 -2.98 1.81
N ALA A 52 19.71 -3.67 0.92
CA ALA A 52 19.30 -3.08 -0.35
C ALA A 52 18.36 -1.89 -0.14
N ILE A 53 17.45 -1.95 0.83
CA ILE A 53 16.58 -0.83 1.20
C ILE A 53 17.41 0.37 1.66
N ASP A 54 18.36 0.15 2.57
CA ASP A 54 19.21 1.23 3.09
C ASP A 54 20.05 1.86 1.99
N ALA A 55 20.71 1.06 1.16
CA ALA A 55 21.52 1.56 0.05
C ALA A 55 20.68 2.37 -0.97
N PHE A 56 19.47 1.90 -1.28
CA PHE A 56 18.55 2.61 -2.17
C PHE A 56 18.15 3.99 -1.60
N PHE A 57 17.83 4.05 -0.31
CA PHE A 57 17.47 5.33 0.32
C PHE A 57 18.69 6.25 0.53
N ASP A 58 19.89 5.70 0.78
CA ASP A 58 21.14 6.48 0.84
C ASP A 58 21.41 7.16 -0.51
N GLN A 59 21.20 6.45 -1.62
CA GLN A 59 21.31 7.02 -2.95
C GLN A 59 20.28 8.13 -3.17
N LEU A 60 18.99 7.90 -2.84
CA LEU A 60 17.94 8.92 -2.99
C LEU A 60 18.24 10.17 -2.16
N GLU A 61 18.80 10.01 -0.96
CA GLU A 61 19.17 11.11 -0.07
C GLU A 61 20.35 11.92 -0.65
N GLN A 62 21.40 11.25 -1.12
CA GLN A 62 22.55 11.89 -1.76
C GLN A 62 22.15 12.67 -3.02
N GLU A 63 21.18 12.18 -3.78
CA GLU A 63 20.65 12.82 -4.99
C GLU A 63 19.58 13.92 -4.66
N GLY A 64 19.24 14.13 -3.39
CA GLY A 64 18.16 15.05 -2.97
C GLY A 64 16.78 14.64 -3.46
N ARG A 65 16.54 13.34 -3.65
CA ARG A 65 15.34 12.75 -4.27
C ARG A 65 14.45 11.96 -3.30
N LEU A 66 14.66 12.11 -1.99
CA LEU A 66 13.74 11.50 -1.04
C LEU A 66 12.29 11.93 -1.33
N PRO A 67 11.31 11.01 -1.30
CA PRO A 67 9.95 11.32 -1.71
C PRO A 67 9.20 12.18 -0.69
N ASP A 68 8.24 12.97 -1.17
CA ASP A 68 7.23 13.69 -0.39
C ASP A 68 6.03 12.79 -0.07
N ILE A 69 5.76 11.82 -0.95
CA ILE A 69 4.69 10.84 -0.85
C ILE A 69 5.31 9.45 -0.99
N LEU A 70 5.11 8.60 0.00
CA LEU A 70 5.54 7.19 -0.06
C LEU A 70 4.32 6.28 0.00
N VAL A 71 4.16 5.43 -1.01
CA VAL A 71 3.14 4.38 -1.06
C VAL A 71 3.81 3.00 -0.98
N CYS A 72 3.67 2.33 0.15
CA CYS A 72 4.12 0.96 0.36
C CYS A 72 3.04 -0.02 -0.14
N ASN A 73 3.10 -0.32 -1.45
CA ASN A 73 2.16 -1.22 -2.12
C ASN A 73 2.74 -2.62 -2.38
N ALA A 74 4.05 -2.73 -2.61
CA ALA A 74 4.67 -4.04 -2.85
C ALA A 74 4.41 -5.02 -1.69
N SER A 75 4.05 -6.24 -2.04
CA SER A 75 3.83 -7.31 -1.07
C SER A 75 3.99 -8.68 -1.71
N ILE A 76 4.31 -9.67 -0.88
CA ILE A 76 4.28 -11.09 -1.24
C ILE A 76 3.24 -11.82 -0.39
N GLN A 77 2.76 -12.94 -0.87
CA GLN A 77 1.85 -13.84 -0.18
C GLN A 77 2.07 -15.26 -0.62
N ALA A 78 1.97 -16.21 0.30
CA ALA A 78 1.90 -17.63 0.01
C ALA A 78 0.54 -18.18 0.47
N LYS A 79 0.01 -19.14 -0.30
CA LYS A 79 -1.20 -19.89 0.06
C LYS A 79 -0.75 -21.28 0.52
N ILE A 80 -0.45 -21.39 1.80
CA ILE A 80 0.06 -22.62 2.44
C ILE A 80 -0.74 -22.85 3.73
N PRO A 81 -1.23 -24.07 3.99
CA PRO A 81 -1.86 -24.40 5.25
C PRO A 81 -0.96 -24.02 6.44
N TRP A 82 -1.52 -23.42 7.48
CA TRP A 82 -0.72 -22.93 8.61
C TRP A 82 0.09 -24.02 9.31
N THR A 83 -0.37 -25.27 9.26
CA THR A 83 0.32 -26.46 9.82
C THR A 83 1.60 -26.84 9.06
N GLU A 84 1.73 -26.38 7.82
CA GLU A 84 2.84 -26.70 6.91
C GLU A 84 3.61 -25.45 6.48
N PHE A 85 3.25 -24.28 7.03
CA PHE A 85 3.84 -22.99 6.62
C PHE A 85 5.32 -22.92 7.06
N PRO A 86 6.30 -22.84 6.13
CA PRO A 86 7.70 -22.77 6.49
C PRO A 86 8.02 -21.46 7.21
N LEU A 87 8.85 -21.55 8.26
CA LEU A 87 9.18 -20.38 9.07
C LEU A 87 9.99 -19.33 8.29
N ASP A 88 10.86 -19.76 7.39
CA ASP A 88 11.64 -18.88 6.52
C ASP A 88 10.75 -18.10 5.52
N GLU A 89 9.71 -18.74 4.97
CA GLU A 89 8.74 -18.03 4.13
C GLU A 89 7.90 -17.05 4.96
N ALA A 90 7.54 -17.41 6.19
CA ALA A 90 6.86 -16.48 7.11
C ALA A 90 7.74 -15.27 7.45
N GLN A 91 9.02 -15.47 7.72
CA GLN A 91 9.99 -14.41 7.95
C GLN A 91 10.15 -13.51 6.73
N LYS A 92 10.17 -14.08 5.53
CA LYS A 92 10.25 -13.34 4.27
C LYS A 92 9.00 -12.50 4.02
N GLU A 93 7.80 -13.04 4.27
CA GLU A 93 6.55 -12.26 4.20
C GLU A 93 6.58 -11.09 5.20
N MET A 94 6.99 -11.32 6.44
CA MET A 94 7.15 -10.25 7.43
C MET A 94 8.18 -9.21 7.01
N GLN A 95 9.32 -9.64 6.44
CA GLN A 95 10.35 -8.73 5.96
C GLN A 95 9.81 -7.82 4.86
N VAL A 96 9.20 -8.38 3.81
CA VAL A 96 8.73 -7.61 2.65
C VAL A 96 7.50 -6.76 3.00
N ASN A 97 6.52 -7.36 3.69
CA ASN A 97 5.23 -6.69 3.89
C ASN A 97 5.25 -5.70 5.08
N PHE A 98 6.06 -5.96 6.11
CA PHE A 98 6.04 -5.16 7.34
C PHE A 98 7.36 -4.41 7.61
N PHE A 99 8.49 -5.13 7.74
CA PHE A 99 9.75 -4.48 8.12
C PHE A 99 10.26 -3.51 7.06
N ALA A 100 10.10 -3.84 5.78
CA ALA A 100 10.44 -2.94 4.69
C ALA A 100 9.60 -1.65 4.76
N THR A 101 8.28 -1.76 5.02
CA THR A 101 7.40 -0.59 5.22
C THR A 101 7.89 0.30 6.35
N LEU A 102 8.15 -0.29 7.52
CA LEU A 102 8.69 0.46 8.68
C LEU A 102 10.00 1.16 8.32
N ARG A 103 10.93 0.45 7.68
CA ARG A 103 12.24 1.01 7.32
C ARG A 103 12.11 2.17 6.33
N MET A 104 11.31 2.02 5.30
CA MET A 104 11.06 3.08 4.32
C MET A 104 10.41 4.32 4.96
N PHE A 105 9.48 4.12 5.90
CA PHE A 105 8.88 5.22 6.66
C PHE A 105 9.93 5.98 7.49
N GLN A 106 10.83 5.25 8.17
CA GLN A 106 11.93 5.85 8.93
C GLN A 106 12.85 6.69 8.04
N ARG A 107 13.12 6.26 6.81
CA ARG A 107 13.99 6.96 5.86
C ARG A 107 13.34 8.22 5.27
N CYS A 108 12.03 8.20 5.04
CA CYS A 108 11.32 9.36 4.47
C CYS A 108 10.94 10.42 5.51
N TYR A 109 10.62 10.00 6.72
CA TYR A 109 10.04 10.86 7.75
C TYR A 109 10.88 12.10 8.10
N PRO A 110 12.22 12.05 8.25
CA PRO A 110 13.02 13.23 8.62
C PRO A 110 12.83 14.40 7.65
N LYS A 111 12.89 14.15 6.32
CA LYS A 111 12.61 15.17 5.29
C LYS A 111 11.19 15.70 5.40
N MET A 112 10.21 14.79 5.49
CA MET A 112 8.78 15.16 5.58
C MET A 112 8.49 16.04 6.80
N LYS A 113 9.08 15.69 7.96
CA LYS A 113 9.00 16.49 9.18
C LYS A 113 9.62 17.87 9.02
N ALA A 114 10.81 17.97 8.44
CA ALA A 114 11.54 19.24 8.26
C ALA A 114 10.75 20.21 7.37
N GLN A 115 10.11 19.74 6.31
CA GLN A 115 9.27 20.54 5.40
C GLN A 115 7.82 20.74 5.89
N LYS A 116 7.43 20.11 7.03
CA LYS A 116 6.07 20.13 7.62
C LYS A 116 4.99 19.65 6.64
N TRP A 117 5.35 18.72 5.78
CA TRP A 117 4.44 18.10 4.81
C TRP A 117 4.96 16.72 4.41
N GLY A 118 4.11 15.72 4.41
CA GLY A 118 4.43 14.37 3.97
C GLY A 118 3.22 13.46 3.98
N ARG A 119 3.27 12.43 3.13
CA ARG A 119 2.22 11.42 3.02
C ARG A 119 2.83 10.02 3.04
N LEU A 120 2.53 9.28 4.09
CA LEU A 120 2.93 7.87 4.26
C LEU A 120 1.67 7.02 4.10
N ILE A 121 1.65 6.19 3.07
CA ILE A 121 0.47 5.40 2.70
C ILE A 121 0.88 3.94 2.58
N THR A 122 0.12 3.03 3.20
CA THR A 122 0.25 1.59 2.98
C THR A 122 -0.90 1.08 2.13
N VAL A 123 -0.62 0.07 1.31
CA VAL A 123 -1.65 -0.74 0.66
C VAL A 123 -1.74 -2.06 1.41
N GLY A 124 -2.72 -2.12 2.28
CA GLY A 124 -3.04 -3.26 3.10
C GLY A 124 -3.84 -4.33 2.37
N SER A 125 -4.90 -4.81 2.99
CA SER A 125 -5.79 -5.82 2.40
C SER A 125 -7.08 -5.96 3.21
N VAL A 126 -8.15 -6.39 2.58
CA VAL A 126 -9.35 -6.89 3.28
C VAL A 126 -9.01 -7.98 4.30
N ASN A 127 -7.89 -8.70 4.10
CA ASN A 127 -7.39 -9.71 5.02
C ASN A 127 -7.02 -9.18 6.42
N GLU A 128 -6.89 -7.87 6.60
CA GLU A 128 -6.70 -7.23 7.93
C GLU A 128 -7.90 -7.48 8.86
N SER A 129 -9.11 -7.52 8.29
CA SER A 129 -10.35 -7.68 9.04
C SER A 129 -11.14 -8.93 8.67
N ARG A 130 -10.88 -9.53 7.51
CA ARG A 130 -11.49 -10.78 7.02
C ARG A 130 -10.40 -11.71 6.48
N PRO A 131 -9.64 -12.38 7.36
CA PRO A 131 -8.53 -13.25 6.95
C PRO A 131 -8.99 -14.39 6.06
N HIS A 132 -8.27 -14.62 4.95
CA HIS A 132 -8.48 -15.80 4.13
C HIS A 132 -7.87 -17.03 4.82
N PRO A 133 -8.57 -18.19 4.88
CA PRO A 133 -8.09 -19.37 5.60
C PRO A 133 -6.68 -19.84 5.22
N ASP A 134 -6.35 -19.79 3.92
CA ASP A 134 -5.07 -20.26 3.39
C ASP A 134 -3.97 -19.17 3.37
N MET A 135 -4.20 -18.01 3.95
CA MET A 135 -3.27 -16.88 3.94
C MET A 135 -3.06 -16.27 5.33
N CYS A 136 -2.97 -17.10 6.36
CA CYS A 136 -2.92 -16.64 7.75
C CYS A 136 -1.70 -15.75 8.04
N VAL A 137 -0.52 -16.07 7.50
CA VAL A 137 0.71 -15.27 7.68
C VAL A 137 0.57 -13.94 6.96
N TYR A 138 0.14 -13.95 5.69
CA TYR A 138 -0.11 -12.72 4.95
C TYR A 138 -1.11 -11.81 5.67
N ALA A 139 -2.24 -12.36 6.14
CA ALA A 139 -3.24 -11.62 6.91
C ALA A 139 -2.63 -10.97 8.16
N ALA A 140 -1.79 -11.73 8.89
CA ALA A 140 -1.08 -11.21 10.07
C ALA A 140 -0.13 -10.06 9.71
N THR A 141 0.63 -10.16 8.59
CA THR A 141 1.50 -9.06 8.14
C THR A 141 0.71 -7.79 7.82
N LYS A 142 -0.47 -7.94 7.20
CA LYS A 142 -1.33 -6.81 6.84
C LYS A 142 -2.00 -6.18 8.06
N SER A 143 -2.45 -6.96 9.02
CA SER A 143 -2.96 -6.47 10.31
C SER A 143 -1.86 -5.73 11.10
N ALA A 144 -0.62 -6.25 11.10
CA ALA A 144 0.52 -5.57 11.72
C ALA A 144 0.80 -4.23 11.04
N GLN A 145 0.71 -4.16 9.70
CA GLN A 145 0.90 -2.95 8.91
C GLN A 145 -0.18 -1.89 9.23
N GLU A 146 -1.45 -2.28 9.31
CA GLU A 146 -2.56 -1.40 9.70
C GLU A 146 -2.34 -0.84 11.13
N ASN A 147 -1.95 -1.70 12.08
CA ASN A 147 -1.70 -1.26 13.46
C ASN A 147 -0.49 -0.29 13.55
N LEU A 148 0.56 -0.52 12.75
CA LEU A 148 1.69 0.41 12.63
C LEU A 148 1.21 1.80 12.18
N VAL A 149 0.36 1.87 11.16
CA VAL A 149 -0.23 3.11 10.65
C VAL A 149 -0.93 3.88 11.76
N ARG A 150 -1.80 3.23 12.53
CA ARG A 150 -2.52 3.84 13.66
C ARG A 150 -1.57 4.38 14.74
N GLY A 151 -0.53 3.61 15.09
CA GLY A 151 0.46 3.99 16.10
C GLY A 151 1.30 5.19 15.66
N LEU A 152 1.78 5.19 14.41
CA LEU A 152 2.60 6.27 13.86
C LEU A 152 1.80 7.55 13.64
N ALA A 153 0.55 7.46 13.16
CA ALA A 153 -0.29 8.62 12.92
C ALA A 153 -0.39 9.53 14.15
N ARG A 154 -0.55 8.96 15.34
CA ARG A 154 -0.58 9.74 16.60
C ARG A 154 0.74 10.43 16.92
N GLN A 155 1.86 9.80 16.58
CA GLN A 155 3.20 10.32 16.89
C GLN A 155 3.61 11.46 15.96
N VAL A 156 3.18 11.41 14.69
CA VAL A 156 3.65 12.34 13.66
C VAL A 156 2.66 13.45 13.31
N ALA A 157 1.41 13.38 13.76
CA ALA A 157 0.32 14.28 13.36
C ALA A 157 0.68 15.77 13.48
N ALA A 158 1.36 16.18 14.57
CA ALA A 158 1.76 17.58 14.79
C ALA A 158 2.86 18.08 13.83
N THR A 159 3.44 17.19 13.03
CA THR A 159 4.54 17.53 12.11
C THR A 159 4.11 17.86 10.70
N GLY A 160 2.79 17.83 10.39
CA GLY A 160 2.24 18.01 9.05
C GLY A 160 2.33 16.75 8.17
N VAL A 161 2.72 15.61 8.74
CA VAL A 161 2.77 14.30 8.08
C VAL A 161 1.52 13.50 8.40
N THR A 162 0.89 12.91 7.38
CA THR A 162 -0.22 11.95 7.59
C THR A 162 0.23 10.53 7.29
N VAL A 163 -0.34 9.57 8.02
CA VAL A 163 -0.06 8.13 7.86
C VAL A 163 -1.39 7.41 7.72
N ASN A 164 -1.63 6.75 6.57
CA ASN A 164 -2.91 6.10 6.29
C ASN A 164 -2.71 4.75 5.60
N ASN A 165 -3.75 3.94 5.63
CA ASN A 165 -3.83 2.65 4.97
C ASN A 165 -4.99 2.63 3.98
N ILE A 166 -4.79 1.94 2.86
CA ILE A 166 -5.84 1.55 1.93
C ILE A 166 -5.97 0.04 2.05
N ALA A 167 -7.17 -0.47 2.27
CA ALA A 167 -7.44 -1.90 2.40
C ALA A 167 -8.25 -2.41 1.19
N PRO A 168 -7.57 -2.85 0.10
CA PRO A 168 -8.25 -3.39 -1.07
C PRO A 168 -8.94 -4.73 -0.77
N GLY A 169 -10.09 -4.93 -1.41
CA GLY A 169 -10.76 -6.21 -1.51
C GLY A 169 -10.19 -7.09 -2.63
N VAL A 170 -11.09 -7.60 -3.48
CA VAL A 170 -10.72 -8.39 -4.66
C VAL A 170 -10.58 -7.48 -5.87
N PHE A 171 -9.38 -7.45 -6.44
CA PHE A 171 -9.03 -6.64 -7.59
C PHE A 171 -8.59 -7.52 -8.76
N ASN A 172 -8.94 -7.15 -9.98
CA ASN A 172 -8.49 -7.78 -11.22
C ASN A 172 -7.01 -7.43 -11.47
N THR A 173 -6.14 -8.23 -10.89
CA THR A 173 -4.68 -8.11 -11.03
C THR A 173 -4.11 -9.45 -11.43
N ASP A 174 -2.86 -9.46 -11.92
CA ASP A 174 -2.17 -10.72 -12.26
C ASP A 174 -2.22 -11.76 -11.13
N ARG A 175 -2.24 -11.27 -9.86
CA ARG A 175 -2.32 -12.13 -8.66
C ARG A 175 -3.64 -12.89 -8.56
N ASN A 176 -4.74 -12.29 -9.00
CA ASN A 176 -6.10 -12.82 -8.86
C ASN A 176 -6.68 -13.33 -10.18
N LYS A 177 -6.02 -13.05 -11.30
CA LYS A 177 -6.54 -13.33 -12.64
C LYS A 177 -6.95 -14.80 -12.84
N GLU A 178 -6.13 -15.73 -12.40
CA GLU A 178 -6.44 -17.16 -12.54
C GLU A 178 -7.65 -17.56 -11.70
N CYS A 179 -7.72 -17.13 -10.45
CA CYS A 179 -8.85 -17.49 -9.58
C CYS A 179 -10.16 -16.78 -9.99
N LEU A 180 -10.09 -15.58 -10.55
CA LEU A 180 -11.28 -14.88 -11.07
C LEU A 180 -11.77 -15.49 -12.40
N ALA A 181 -10.87 -16.05 -13.22
CA ALA A 181 -11.19 -16.74 -14.45
C ALA A 181 -11.72 -18.18 -14.24
N ASP A 182 -11.56 -18.73 -13.04
CA ASP A 182 -12.07 -20.07 -12.72
C ASP A 182 -13.61 -20.08 -12.76
N PRO A 183 -14.24 -20.98 -13.54
CA PRO A 183 -15.69 -20.97 -13.77
C PRO A 183 -16.52 -21.34 -12.54
N VAL A 184 -15.91 -21.93 -11.51
CA VAL A 184 -16.58 -22.32 -10.26
C VAL A 184 -16.23 -21.37 -9.11
N TYR A 185 -14.96 -20.98 -9.00
CA TYR A 185 -14.48 -20.14 -7.92
C TYR A 185 -14.77 -18.65 -8.15
N GLY A 186 -14.54 -18.14 -9.37
CA GLY A 186 -14.78 -16.74 -9.72
C GLY A 186 -16.18 -16.25 -9.38
N PRO A 187 -17.27 -16.94 -9.81
CA PRO A 187 -18.63 -16.57 -9.42
C PRO A 187 -18.90 -16.58 -7.91
N LYS A 188 -18.26 -17.50 -7.15
CA LYS A 188 -18.38 -17.53 -5.68
C LYS A 188 -17.71 -16.32 -5.04
N VAL A 189 -16.56 -15.90 -5.56
CA VAL A 189 -15.88 -14.70 -5.09
C VAL A 189 -16.75 -13.47 -5.33
N THR A 190 -17.26 -13.30 -6.55
CA THR A 190 -18.12 -12.17 -6.92
C THR A 190 -19.41 -12.14 -6.11
N ALA A 191 -20.05 -13.30 -5.90
CA ALA A 191 -21.26 -13.41 -5.08
C ALA A 191 -21.05 -13.06 -3.59
N ALA A 192 -19.81 -13.22 -3.09
CA ALA A 192 -19.47 -12.86 -1.70
C ALA A 192 -19.22 -11.35 -1.52
N ILE A 193 -19.10 -10.59 -2.60
CA ILE A 193 -18.92 -9.13 -2.57
C ILE A 193 -20.31 -8.48 -2.68
N PRO A 194 -20.73 -7.61 -1.75
CA PRO A 194 -22.06 -6.96 -1.81
C PRO A 194 -22.32 -6.17 -3.10
N LEU A 195 -21.30 -5.58 -3.73
CA LEU A 195 -21.44 -4.94 -5.04
C LEU A 195 -21.56 -5.95 -6.20
N HIS A 196 -21.42 -7.25 -5.95
CA HIS A 196 -21.48 -8.32 -6.94
C HIS A 196 -20.50 -8.17 -8.11
N ASP A 197 -19.37 -7.48 -7.87
CA ASP A 197 -18.31 -7.28 -8.83
C ASP A 197 -16.96 -7.21 -8.12
N TYR A 198 -15.88 -7.46 -8.84
CA TYR A 198 -14.52 -7.19 -8.38
C TYR A 198 -14.04 -5.86 -8.94
N ALA A 199 -13.08 -5.25 -8.27
CA ALA A 199 -12.57 -3.94 -8.64
C ALA A 199 -11.45 -4.04 -9.69
N GLU A 200 -11.33 -3.01 -10.52
CA GLU A 200 -10.15 -2.79 -11.36
C GLU A 200 -9.07 -2.01 -10.59
N PRO A 201 -7.78 -2.11 -10.95
CA PRO A 201 -6.70 -1.40 -10.27
C PRO A 201 -6.93 0.11 -10.09
N GLU A 202 -7.61 0.73 -11.04
CA GLU A 202 -7.96 2.16 -11.06
C GLU A 202 -8.91 2.55 -9.92
N ASP A 203 -9.74 1.62 -9.44
CA ASP A 203 -10.67 1.87 -8.34
C ASP A 203 -9.96 2.20 -7.00
N ALA A 204 -8.71 1.77 -6.84
CA ALA A 204 -7.89 2.15 -5.69
C ALA A 204 -7.21 3.52 -5.86
N ALA A 205 -7.02 3.98 -7.09
CA ALA A 205 -6.22 5.16 -7.39
C ALA A 205 -6.86 6.46 -6.84
N GLY A 206 -8.18 6.59 -6.91
CA GLY A 206 -8.89 7.74 -6.36
C GLY A 206 -8.71 7.89 -4.86
N THR A 207 -8.77 6.78 -4.11
CA THR A 207 -8.49 6.78 -2.67
C THR A 207 -7.04 7.13 -2.37
N ALA A 208 -6.10 6.60 -3.14
CA ALA A 208 -4.68 6.92 -3.00
C ALA A 208 -4.42 8.41 -3.28
N LEU A 209 -5.02 8.98 -4.32
CA LEU A 209 -4.92 10.39 -4.66
C LEU A 209 -5.48 11.28 -3.56
N LEU A 210 -6.64 10.93 -2.98
CA LEU A 210 -7.21 11.62 -1.83
C LEU A 210 -6.20 11.67 -0.67
N LEU A 211 -5.62 10.53 -0.30
CA LEU A 211 -4.68 10.44 0.83
C LEU A 211 -3.32 11.10 0.54
N ALA A 212 -2.91 11.15 -0.73
CA ALA A 212 -1.64 11.74 -1.16
C ALA A 212 -1.67 13.26 -1.26
N SER A 213 -2.85 13.85 -1.39
CA SER A 213 -3.04 15.27 -1.69
C SER A 213 -3.48 16.10 -0.47
N ASP A 214 -3.67 17.40 -0.68
CA ASP A 214 -4.22 18.29 0.36
C ASP A 214 -5.74 18.10 0.56
N ALA A 215 -6.41 17.37 -0.35
CA ALA A 215 -7.80 16.95 -0.13
C ALA A 215 -7.91 16.01 1.11
N GLY A 216 -6.90 15.17 1.32
CA GLY A 216 -6.81 14.26 2.47
C GLY A 216 -6.03 14.81 3.68
N ARG A 217 -5.68 16.11 3.72
CA ARG A 217 -4.83 16.69 4.77
C ARG A 217 -5.31 16.47 6.21
N TYR A 218 -6.59 16.22 6.38
CA TYR A 218 -7.22 16.00 7.70
C TYR A 218 -7.53 14.53 7.98
N ILE A 219 -7.03 13.63 7.12
CA ILE A 219 -7.17 12.18 7.26
C ILE A 219 -5.82 11.62 7.72
N THR A 220 -5.75 11.05 8.91
CA THR A 220 -4.56 10.36 9.43
C THR A 220 -4.97 9.24 10.36
N GLY A 221 -4.25 8.12 10.34
CA GLY A 221 -4.56 6.90 11.10
C GLY A 221 -5.74 6.10 10.56
N ALA A 222 -6.25 6.46 9.39
CA ALA A 222 -7.36 5.76 8.77
C ALA A 222 -6.91 4.49 8.02
N SER A 223 -7.76 3.46 8.01
CA SER A 223 -7.73 2.34 7.07
C SER A 223 -8.99 2.43 6.21
N ILE A 224 -8.84 2.86 4.97
CA ILE A 224 -9.96 3.04 4.04
C ILE A 224 -10.14 1.77 3.23
N LYS A 225 -11.28 1.13 3.41
CA LYS A 225 -11.66 -0.08 2.68
C LYS A 225 -12.10 0.28 1.26
N VAL A 226 -11.52 -0.39 0.28
CA VAL A 226 -11.90 -0.33 -1.14
C VAL A 226 -12.18 -1.77 -1.55
N ASP A 227 -13.31 -2.31 -1.13
CA ASP A 227 -13.57 -3.75 -1.12
C ASP A 227 -14.97 -4.16 -1.57
N GLY A 228 -15.76 -3.22 -2.10
CA GLY A 228 -17.13 -3.48 -2.53
C GLY A 228 -18.07 -3.96 -1.41
N GLY A 229 -17.70 -3.71 -0.14
CA GLY A 229 -18.43 -4.17 1.03
C GLY A 229 -18.04 -5.57 1.52
N LEU A 230 -17.03 -6.21 0.92
CA LEU A 230 -16.61 -7.59 1.23
C LEU A 230 -16.31 -7.82 2.72
N SER A 231 -15.81 -6.81 3.43
CA SER A 231 -15.46 -6.89 4.85
C SER A 231 -16.61 -6.54 5.80
N LEU A 232 -17.79 -6.19 5.31
CA LEU A 232 -18.94 -5.96 6.16
C LEU A 232 -19.36 -7.27 6.84
N PRO A 233 -19.84 -7.21 8.10
CA PRO A 233 -20.46 -8.38 8.72
C PRO A 233 -21.69 -8.80 7.92
N GLY A 234 -21.85 -10.11 7.69
CA GLY A 234 -23.03 -10.71 7.03
C GLY A 234 -24.22 -10.80 7.96
#